data_5f08b10fa955aabf6a8b805d30209e38
#
_entry.id   5f08b10fa955aabf6a8b805d30209e38
#
_cell.length_a   1.000
_cell.length_b   1.000
_cell.length_c   1.000
_cell.angle_alpha   90.00
_cell.angle_beta   90.00
_cell.angle_gamma   90.00
#
_symmetry.space_group_name_H-M   'P 1'
#
loop_
_entity.id
_entity.type
_entity.pdbx_description
1 polymer ?
#
loop_
_entity_poly.entity_id
_entity_poly.type
_entity_poly.pdbx_seq_one_letter_code
_entity_poly.pdbx_strand_id
1 'polypeptide(L)'
;MRRRGVKTSVLMVIGIIGLTACATMQPEPTLYERFRAVDVTGITLQGRSAIGVVVESFVANLVADNRVNERFKGKPLGKLTSSLADQICEATGGPCSYYGKDMKATHTGMKITEAEWNATVENLVKALDKHKVAEREKKDLLAALGPMKADIVGQ
;
A
#
# COMPACT_ATOMS: atom_id res chain seq x y z
N MET A 1 25.11 34.01 -79.94
CA MET A 1 25.91 33.90 -78.69
C MET A 1 24.99 33.35 -77.59
N ARG A 2 25.19 32.10 -77.19
CA ARG A 2 24.31 31.35 -76.27
C ARG A 2 25.12 31.18 -74.99
N ARG A 3 24.76 31.91 -73.90
CA ARG A 3 25.35 31.73 -72.55
C ARG A 3 24.68 30.58 -71.84
N ARG A 4 25.43 29.53 -71.51
CA ARG A 4 24.97 28.40 -70.68
C ARG A 4 25.05 28.80 -69.21
N GLY A 5 23.94 28.81 -68.51
CA GLY A 5 23.85 28.96 -67.07
C GLY A 5 24.21 27.66 -66.35
N VAL A 6 25.21 27.75 -65.48
CA VAL A 6 25.60 26.66 -64.58
C VAL A 6 24.65 26.62 -63.42
N LYS A 7 23.90 25.50 -63.30
CA LYS A 7 23.05 25.24 -62.12
C LYS A 7 23.92 24.63 -61.01
N THR A 8 24.21 25.39 -60.00
CA THR A 8 24.86 24.93 -58.78
C THR A 8 23.83 24.25 -57.88
N SER A 9 23.85 22.93 -57.78
CA SER A 9 23.01 22.16 -56.85
C SER A 9 23.69 22.21 -55.47
N VAL A 10 23.06 22.89 -54.52
CA VAL A 10 23.43 22.86 -53.10
C VAL A 10 22.83 21.61 -52.47
N LEU A 11 23.66 20.63 -52.18
CA LEU A 11 23.30 19.46 -51.38
C LEU A 11 23.22 19.89 -49.92
N MET A 12 21.98 19.99 -49.41
CA MET A 12 21.69 20.23 -47.98
C MET A 12 21.79 18.91 -47.23
N VAL A 13 22.92 18.67 -46.56
CA VAL A 13 23.11 17.52 -45.66
C VAL A 13 22.37 17.84 -44.37
N ILE A 14 21.19 17.26 -44.20
CA ILE A 14 20.43 17.30 -42.94
C ILE A 14 21.08 16.29 -42.00
N GLY A 15 21.91 16.80 -41.08
CA GLY A 15 22.44 16.00 -39.96
C GLY A 15 21.33 15.61 -39.00
N ILE A 16 20.95 14.34 -39.00
CA ILE A 16 20.08 13.78 -37.99
C ILE A 16 20.87 13.66 -36.69
N ILE A 17 20.77 14.66 -35.82
CA ILE A 17 21.23 14.55 -34.43
C ILE A 17 20.31 13.59 -33.71
N GLY A 18 20.72 12.33 -33.58
CA GLY A 18 20.05 11.35 -32.75
C GLY A 18 20.11 11.75 -31.27
N LEU A 19 19.05 12.33 -30.77
CA LEU A 19 18.85 12.45 -29.31
C LEU A 19 18.65 11.04 -28.75
N THR A 20 19.71 10.41 -28.27
CA THR A 20 19.63 9.26 -27.37
C THR A 20 19.05 9.77 -26.05
N ALA A 21 17.72 9.71 -25.94
CA ALA A 21 17.04 9.92 -24.66
C ALA A 21 17.51 8.77 -23.73
N CYS A 22 18.43 9.07 -22.81
CA CYS A 22 18.63 8.24 -21.64
C CYS A 22 17.31 8.26 -20.86
N ALA A 23 16.48 7.25 -21.06
CA ALA A 23 15.35 6.98 -20.17
C ALA A 23 15.95 6.66 -18.79
N THR A 24 15.99 7.63 -17.91
CA THR A 24 16.26 7.40 -16.49
C THR A 24 15.13 6.50 -15.99
N MET A 25 15.44 5.21 -15.75
CA MET A 25 14.52 4.30 -15.08
C MET A 25 14.25 4.88 -13.69
N GLN A 26 13.11 5.51 -13.54
CA GLN A 26 12.64 5.90 -12.20
C GLN A 26 12.28 4.62 -11.45
N PRO A 27 12.66 4.48 -10.17
CA PRO A 27 12.26 3.33 -9.38
C PRO A 27 10.74 3.24 -9.34
N GLU A 28 10.21 2.03 -9.41
CA GLU A 28 8.76 1.80 -9.27
C GLU A 28 8.27 2.37 -7.92
N PRO A 29 7.12 3.05 -7.91
CA PRO A 29 6.58 3.61 -6.68
C PRO A 29 6.27 2.52 -5.66
N THR A 30 6.57 2.78 -4.40
CA THR A 30 6.27 1.88 -3.28
C THR A 30 4.77 1.62 -3.18
N LEU A 31 4.37 0.56 -2.45
CA LEU A 31 2.96 0.33 -2.19
C LEU A 31 2.34 1.52 -1.44
N TYR A 32 3.06 2.13 -0.50
CA TYR A 32 2.63 3.34 0.21
C TYR A 32 2.29 4.50 -0.75
N GLU A 33 3.14 4.77 -1.73
CA GLU A 33 2.93 5.84 -2.71
C GLU A 33 1.74 5.57 -3.64
N ARG A 34 1.47 4.31 -3.94
CA ARG A 34 0.33 3.88 -4.76
C ARG A 34 -0.97 3.73 -3.96
N PHE A 35 -0.88 3.59 -2.62
CA PHE A 35 -2.04 3.29 -1.79
C PHE A 35 -3.01 4.47 -1.72
N ARG A 36 -4.21 4.27 -2.24
CA ARG A 36 -5.29 5.24 -2.26
C ARG A 36 -6.55 4.63 -1.67
N ALA A 37 -7.30 5.44 -0.94
CA ALA A 37 -8.59 5.05 -0.35
C ALA A 37 -9.57 6.21 -0.50
N VAL A 38 -10.86 5.91 -0.52
CA VAL A 38 -11.93 6.91 -0.53
C VAL A 38 -12.51 6.99 0.89
N ASP A 39 -12.56 8.20 1.45
CA ASP A 39 -13.17 8.41 2.76
C ASP A 39 -14.72 8.40 2.71
N VAL A 40 -15.36 8.58 3.84
CA VAL A 40 -16.83 8.56 3.94
C VAL A 40 -17.50 9.76 3.23
N THR A 41 -16.76 10.80 2.88
CA THR A 41 -17.25 11.98 2.14
C THR A 41 -17.05 11.85 0.63
N GLY A 42 -16.41 10.76 0.18
CA GLY A 42 -16.10 10.51 -1.23
C GLY A 42 -14.77 11.13 -1.70
N ILE A 43 -13.96 11.68 -0.80
CA ILE A 43 -12.64 12.24 -1.13
C ILE A 43 -11.62 11.11 -1.24
N THR A 44 -10.81 11.12 -2.29
CA THR A 44 -9.69 10.19 -2.44
C THR A 44 -8.51 10.65 -1.60
N LEU A 45 -8.09 9.79 -0.68
CA LEU A 45 -6.91 9.95 0.16
C LEU A 45 -5.73 9.15 -0.37
N GLN A 46 -4.51 9.49 0.05
CA GLN A 46 -3.28 8.81 -0.33
C GLN A 46 -2.36 8.61 0.87
N GLY A 47 -1.51 7.58 0.80
CA GLY A 47 -0.47 7.31 1.79
C GLY A 47 -1.03 7.15 3.20
N ARG A 48 -0.45 7.85 4.18
CA ARG A 48 -0.81 7.73 5.60
C ARG A 48 -2.28 8.00 5.90
N SER A 49 -2.91 8.97 5.22
CA SER A 49 -4.34 9.28 5.40
C SER A 49 -5.22 8.16 4.86
N ALA A 50 -4.87 7.59 3.69
CA ALA A 50 -5.58 6.44 3.13
C ALA A 50 -5.47 5.20 4.02
N ILE A 51 -4.28 4.92 4.56
CA ILE A 51 -4.06 3.84 5.54
C ILE A 51 -4.91 4.09 6.79
N GLY A 52 -4.96 5.32 7.30
CA GLY A 52 -5.70 5.69 8.50
C GLY A 52 -7.17 5.31 8.42
N VAL A 53 -7.89 5.74 7.38
CA VAL A 53 -9.34 5.45 7.24
C VAL A 53 -9.62 3.97 7.03
N VAL A 54 -8.73 3.24 6.37
CA VAL A 54 -8.85 1.78 6.23
C VAL A 54 -8.66 1.10 7.59
N VAL A 55 -7.63 1.47 8.36
CA VAL A 55 -7.35 0.88 9.68
C VAL A 55 -8.45 1.18 10.68
N GLU A 56 -9.01 2.38 10.70
CA GLU A 56 -10.18 2.72 11.53
C GLU A 56 -11.36 1.79 11.22
N SER A 57 -11.69 1.61 9.95
CA SER A 57 -12.75 0.68 9.54
C SER A 57 -12.42 -0.77 9.86
N PHE A 58 -11.16 -1.18 9.70
CA PHE A 58 -10.69 -2.52 10.05
C PHE A 58 -10.86 -2.79 11.54
N VAL A 59 -10.41 -1.91 12.42
CA VAL A 59 -10.58 -2.06 13.88
C VAL A 59 -12.06 -2.08 14.26
N ALA A 60 -12.89 -1.24 13.65
CA ALA A 60 -14.33 -1.27 13.86
C ALA A 60 -14.96 -2.61 13.46
N ASN A 61 -14.53 -3.20 12.32
CA ASN A 61 -14.98 -4.52 11.89
C ASN A 61 -14.57 -5.61 12.90
N LEU A 62 -13.33 -5.58 13.40
CA LEU A 62 -12.82 -6.56 14.40
C LEU A 62 -13.65 -6.53 15.69
N VAL A 63 -14.00 -5.35 16.17
CA VAL A 63 -14.81 -5.18 17.38
C VAL A 63 -16.27 -5.65 17.18
N ALA A 64 -16.78 -5.57 15.96
CA ALA A 64 -18.13 -6.00 15.62
C ALA A 64 -18.22 -7.51 15.29
N ASP A 65 -17.10 -8.18 14.96
CA ASP A 65 -17.08 -9.57 14.54
C ASP A 65 -16.98 -10.52 15.75
N ASN A 66 -18.04 -11.27 16.04
CA ASN A 66 -18.11 -12.20 17.18
C ASN A 66 -17.08 -13.34 17.16
N ARG A 67 -16.43 -13.58 16.02
CA ARG A 67 -15.35 -14.59 15.89
C ARG A 67 -14.05 -14.13 16.55
N VAL A 68 -13.84 -12.81 16.69
CA VAL A 68 -12.58 -12.23 17.18
C VAL A 68 -12.74 -11.12 18.21
N ASN A 69 -13.93 -10.53 18.39
CA ASN A 69 -14.16 -9.34 19.21
C ASN A 69 -13.73 -9.47 20.67
N GLU A 70 -13.81 -10.68 21.24
CA GLU A 70 -13.38 -10.94 22.63
C GLU A 70 -11.92 -10.56 22.88
N ARG A 71 -11.07 -10.65 21.83
CA ARG A 71 -9.65 -10.29 21.89
C ARG A 71 -9.43 -8.79 22.11
N PHE A 72 -10.43 -7.98 21.79
CA PHE A 72 -10.36 -6.51 21.83
C PHE A 72 -11.11 -5.89 23.02
N LYS A 73 -11.85 -6.67 23.79
CA LYS A 73 -12.56 -6.19 24.99
C LYS A 73 -11.60 -5.56 26.00
N GLY A 74 -11.91 -4.34 26.41
CA GLY A 74 -11.11 -3.57 27.38
C GLY A 74 -9.75 -3.11 26.88
N LYS A 75 -9.45 -3.27 25.59
CA LYS A 75 -8.20 -2.78 25.00
C LYS A 75 -8.31 -1.31 24.59
N PRO A 76 -7.22 -0.54 24.64
CA PRO A 76 -7.19 0.85 24.22
C PRO A 76 -7.19 0.92 22.67
N LEU A 77 -8.39 0.90 22.07
CA LEU A 77 -8.56 0.81 20.61
C LEU A 77 -7.88 1.95 19.85
N GLY A 78 -7.86 3.18 20.39
CA GLY A 78 -7.14 4.29 19.74
C GLY A 78 -5.64 4.02 19.58
N LYS A 79 -5.00 3.44 20.62
CA LYS A 79 -3.58 3.04 20.54
C LYS A 79 -3.39 1.90 19.54
N LEU A 80 -4.29 0.91 19.52
CA LEU A 80 -4.25 -0.18 18.54
C LEU A 80 -4.35 0.36 17.13
N THR A 81 -5.32 1.24 16.85
CA THR A 81 -5.51 1.87 15.53
C THR A 81 -4.25 2.62 15.08
N SER A 82 -3.66 3.45 15.95
CA SER A 82 -2.43 4.18 15.62
C SER A 82 -1.27 3.22 15.32
N SER A 83 -1.06 2.21 16.17
CA SER A 83 0.03 1.24 16.00
C SER A 83 -0.11 0.43 14.72
N LEU A 84 -1.33 -0.04 14.39
CA LEU A 84 -1.61 -0.75 13.13
C LEU A 84 -1.38 0.14 11.91
N ALA A 85 -1.77 1.41 11.99
CA ALA A 85 -1.56 2.33 10.88
C ALA A 85 -0.07 2.64 10.67
N ASP A 86 0.74 2.74 11.72
CA ASP A 86 2.19 2.91 11.61
C ASP A 86 2.86 1.65 11.07
N GLN A 87 2.46 0.47 11.54
CA GLN A 87 2.95 -0.82 11.06
C GLN A 87 2.66 -1.03 9.56
N ILE A 88 1.43 -0.75 9.12
CA ILE A 88 1.06 -0.87 7.70
C ILE A 88 1.81 0.17 6.86
N CYS A 89 1.94 1.40 7.36
CA CYS A 89 2.69 2.44 6.67
C CYS A 89 4.16 2.02 6.46
N GLU A 90 4.83 1.52 7.48
CA GLU A 90 6.21 1.01 7.39
C GLU A 90 6.30 -0.20 6.46
N ALA A 91 5.42 -1.19 6.62
CA ALA A 91 5.41 -2.40 5.80
C ALA A 91 5.13 -2.14 4.30
N THR A 92 4.51 -1.01 3.98
CA THR A 92 4.23 -0.59 2.59
C THR A 92 5.30 0.33 1.99
N GLY A 93 6.38 0.59 2.72
CA GLY A 93 7.48 1.47 2.29
C GLY A 93 7.20 2.96 2.49
N GLY A 94 6.32 3.30 3.45
CA GLY A 94 6.04 4.67 3.85
C GLY A 94 7.07 5.23 4.85
N PRO A 95 7.01 6.53 5.16
CA PRO A 95 7.97 7.23 6.01
C PRO A 95 7.69 7.06 7.51
N CYS A 96 6.80 6.16 7.90
CA CYS A 96 6.45 5.90 9.29
C CYS A 96 7.43 4.92 9.91
N SER A 97 7.48 4.89 11.25
CA SER A 97 8.21 3.89 12.01
C SER A 97 7.27 3.24 13.03
N TYR A 98 7.27 1.92 13.06
CA TYR A 98 6.52 1.15 14.03
C TYR A 98 7.38 0.94 15.30
N TYR A 99 6.98 1.54 16.41
CA TYR A 99 7.67 1.42 17.70
C TYR A 99 7.03 0.40 18.64
N GLY A 100 6.11 -0.42 18.15
CA GLY A 100 5.50 -1.49 18.93
C GLY A 100 6.44 -2.68 19.14
N LYS A 101 5.98 -3.65 19.93
CA LYS A 101 6.64 -4.95 20.04
C LYS A 101 6.50 -5.69 18.72
N ASP A 102 7.44 -6.59 18.40
CA ASP A 102 7.29 -7.52 17.27
C ASP A 102 6.03 -8.38 17.41
N MET A 103 5.60 -9.00 16.30
CA MET A 103 4.34 -9.76 16.27
C MET A 103 4.36 -10.96 17.21
N LYS A 104 5.47 -11.66 17.32
CA LYS A 104 5.61 -12.81 18.21
C LYS A 104 5.48 -12.39 19.67
N ALA A 105 6.24 -11.37 20.10
CA ALA A 105 6.17 -10.87 21.47
C ALA A 105 4.79 -10.28 21.82
N THR A 106 4.10 -9.68 20.82
CA THR A 106 2.76 -9.11 21.02
C THR A 106 1.71 -10.19 21.21
N HIS A 107 1.82 -11.34 20.52
CA HIS A 107 0.81 -12.40 20.51
C HIS A 107 1.16 -13.61 21.38
N THR A 108 2.34 -13.64 22.00
CA THR A 108 2.75 -14.72 22.91
C THR A 108 1.71 -14.95 24.01
N GLY A 109 1.28 -16.20 24.17
CA GLY A 109 0.27 -16.63 25.14
C GLY A 109 -1.17 -16.40 24.71
N MET A 110 -1.42 -15.75 23.57
CA MET A 110 -2.77 -15.49 23.10
C MET A 110 -3.43 -16.71 22.44
N LYS A 111 -2.64 -17.68 21.96
CA LYS A 111 -3.12 -18.90 21.29
C LYS A 111 -4.10 -18.58 20.14
N ILE A 112 -3.74 -17.60 19.32
CA ILE A 112 -4.56 -17.21 18.15
C ILE A 112 -4.71 -18.41 17.21
N THR A 113 -5.93 -18.73 16.87
CA THR A 113 -6.25 -19.85 15.97
C THR A 113 -6.20 -19.45 14.49
N GLU A 114 -6.09 -20.44 13.60
CA GLU A 114 -6.23 -20.25 12.16
C GLU A 114 -7.57 -19.57 11.79
N ALA A 115 -8.65 -19.95 12.47
CA ALA A 115 -9.97 -19.38 12.22
C ALA A 115 -10.02 -17.88 12.58
N GLU A 116 -9.41 -17.48 13.70
CA GLU A 116 -9.31 -16.06 14.12
C GLU A 116 -8.42 -15.26 13.16
N TRP A 117 -7.31 -15.85 12.71
CA TRP A 117 -6.47 -15.23 11.67
C TRP A 117 -7.27 -14.97 10.38
N ASN A 118 -7.96 -15.99 9.88
CA ASN A 118 -8.75 -15.86 8.66
C ASN A 118 -9.86 -14.82 8.82
N ALA A 119 -10.57 -14.81 9.95
CA ALA A 119 -11.57 -13.79 10.26
C ALA A 119 -10.96 -12.37 10.29
N THR A 120 -9.75 -12.23 10.82
CA THR A 120 -9.02 -10.96 10.85
C THR A 120 -8.69 -10.48 9.43
N VAL A 121 -8.18 -11.37 8.57
CA VAL A 121 -7.89 -11.05 7.16
C VAL A 121 -9.17 -10.66 6.41
N GLU A 122 -10.27 -11.38 6.60
CA GLU A 122 -11.57 -11.02 6.01
C GLU A 122 -12.04 -9.63 6.43
N ASN A 123 -11.85 -9.25 7.70
CA ASN A 123 -12.22 -7.92 8.20
C ASN A 123 -11.34 -6.81 7.62
N LEU A 124 -10.06 -7.10 7.35
CA LEU A 124 -9.18 -6.18 6.63
C LEU A 124 -9.65 -6.02 5.17
N VAL A 125 -9.95 -7.12 4.47
CA VAL A 125 -10.46 -7.05 3.09
C VAL A 125 -11.75 -6.24 3.01
N LYS A 126 -12.71 -6.45 3.93
CA LYS A 126 -13.94 -5.63 4.01
C LYS A 126 -13.65 -4.14 4.18
N ALA A 127 -12.65 -3.78 4.99
CA ALA A 127 -12.27 -2.39 5.16
C ALA A 127 -11.65 -1.80 3.88
N LEU A 128 -10.79 -2.56 3.20
CA LEU A 128 -10.20 -2.17 1.92
C LEU A 128 -11.27 -1.97 0.84
N ASP A 129 -12.24 -2.87 0.75
CA ASP A 129 -13.37 -2.79 -0.20
C ASP A 129 -14.26 -1.58 0.08
N LYS A 130 -14.60 -1.35 1.35
CA LYS A 130 -15.38 -0.18 1.79
C LYS A 130 -14.75 1.13 1.32
N HIS A 131 -13.43 1.22 1.38
CA HIS A 131 -12.67 2.40 0.98
C HIS A 131 -12.18 2.36 -0.48
N LYS A 132 -12.71 1.46 -1.28
CA LYS A 132 -12.46 1.34 -2.73
C LYS A 132 -10.96 1.24 -3.08
N VAL A 133 -10.17 0.60 -2.23
CA VAL A 133 -8.76 0.32 -2.53
C VAL A 133 -8.69 -0.64 -3.71
N ALA A 134 -7.84 -0.33 -4.69
CA ALA A 134 -7.76 -1.12 -5.92
C ALA A 134 -7.21 -2.54 -5.67
N GLU A 135 -7.59 -3.50 -6.50
CA GLU A 135 -7.27 -4.92 -6.32
C GLU A 135 -5.77 -5.20 -6.25
N ARG A 136 -4.97 -4.47 -7.03
CA ARG A 136 -3.51 -4.60 -7.02
C ARG A 136 -2.96 -4.25 -5.63
N GLU A 137 -3.35 -3.10 -5.09
CA GLU A 137 -2.90 -2.61 -3.78
C GLU A 137 -3.39 -3.49 -2.63
N LYS A 138 -4.62 -4.04 -2.71
CA LYS A 138 -5.13 -5.04 -1.76
C LYS A 138 -4.27 -6.29 -1.75
N LYS A 139 -3.98 -6.84 -2.94
CA LYS A 139 -3.14 -8.04 -3.09
C LYS A 139 -1.73 -7.80 -2.55
N ASP A 140 -1.13 -6.67 -2.90
CA ASP A 140 0.23 -6.32 -2.47
C ASP A 140 0.29 -6.14 -0.94
N LEU A 141 -0.73 -5.50 -0.34
CA LEU A 141 -0.82 -5.35 1.12
C LEU A 141 -0.97 -6.70 1.83
N LEU A 142 -1.85 -7.56 1.36
CA LEU A 142 -2.04 -8.89 1.94
C LEU A 142 -0.76 -9.74 1.81
N ALA A 143 -0.02 -9.59 0.72
CA ALA A 143 1.27 -10.26 0.54
C ALA A 143 2.35 -9.72 1.50
N ALA A 144 2.35 -8.42 1.79
CA ALA A 144 3.28 -7.81 2.75
C ALA A 144 2.98 -8.24 4.21
N LEU A 145 1.70 -8.40 4.57
CA LEU A 145 1.29 -8.77 5.93
C LEU A 145 1.24 -10.29 6.15
N GLY A 146 1.08 -11.07 5.10
CA GLY A 146 0.93 -12.53 5.17
C GLY A 146 2.02 -13.26 5.96
N PRO A 147 3.31 -12.93 5.80
CA PRO A 147 4.40 -13.56 6.55
C PRO A 147 4.29 -13.42 8.08
N MET A 148 3.61 -12.38 8.59
CA MET A 148 3.39 -12.16 10.02
C MET A 148 2.53 -13.27 10.66
N LYS A 149 1.80 -14.05 9.87
CA LYS A 149 0.98 -15.17 10.34
C LYS A 149 1.76 -16.14 11.22
N ALA A 150 2.99 -16.48 10.83
CA ALA A 150 3.85 -17.42 11.55
C ALA A 150 4.19 -16.93 12.98
N ASP A 151 4.24 -15.61 13.19
CA ASP A 151 4.52 -14.97 14.47
C ASP A 151 3.25 -14.67 15.29
N ILE A 152 2.07 -14.99 14.77
CA ILE A 152 0.78 -14.66 15.40
C ILE A 152 0.02 -15.93 15.75
N VAL A 153 -0.13 -16.83 14.81
CA VAL A 153 -0.94 -18.04 15.00
C VAL A 153 -0.21 -19.06 15.87
N GLY A 154 -0.91 -19.57 16.89
CA GLY A 154 -0.39 -20.59 17.80
C GLY A 154 0.55 -20.08 18.90
N GLN A 155 0.76 -18.77 19.01
CA GLN A 155 1.62 -18.16 20.03
C GLN A 155 0.95 -18.10 21.40
#